data_971e4b36b0892802b2f3f20ecb54880c
#
_entry.id   971e4b36b0892802b2f3f20ecb54880c
#
_cell.length_a   1.000
_cell.length_b   1.000
_cell.length_c   1.000
_cell.angle_alpha   90.00
_cell.angle_beta   90.00
_cell.angle_gamma   90.00
#
_symmetry.space_group_name_H-M   'P 1'
#
loop_
_entity.id
_entity.type
_entity.pdbx_description
1 polymer ?
#
loop_
_entity_poly.entity_id
_entity_poly.type
_entity_poly.pdbx_seq_one_letter_code
_entity_poly.pdbx_strand_id
1 'polypeptide(L)'
;MKNYVKLLLTVALSAFCLAAGAQNNAAGDWMSRMRSEKIAFLTAEIGLTPEEAQVFWPIYNKAEAEETAAFNETRKCFGALNEAVQQKKSQSEISKLLHDYTTAVTRSQGIQAKYVSQYEKVISAEKVAKLFLAEERFRNNQIMRLQGGGFNSNGGYGNNGAGSRNGMRGFGFPGRNPGQQGQDKN
;
A
#
# COMPACT_ATOMS: atom_id res chain seq x y z
N MET A 1 -53.10 -20.93 2.42
CA MET A 1 -51.84 -20.99 1.64
C MET A 1 -51.19 -19.62 1.38
N LYS A 2 -51.95 -18.56 1.08
CA LYS A 2 -51.37 -17.21 0.78
C LYS A 2 -50.62 -16.55 1.95
N ASN A 3 -50.95 -16.86 3.20
CA ASN A 3 -50.33 -16.21 4.38
C ASN A 3 -48.99 -16.82 4.77
N TYR A 4 -48.76 -18.12 4.50
CA TYR A 4 -47.47 -18.78 4.77
C TYR A 4 -46.38 -18.36 3.78
N VAL A 5 -46.75 -18.06 2.52
CA VAL A 5 -45.82 -17.56 1.51
C VAL A 5 -45.30 -16.18 1.87
N LYS A 6 -46.17 -15.30 2.43
CA LYS A 6 -45.77 -13.97 2.92
C LYS A 6 -44.82 -14.07 4.13
N LEU A 7 -45.09 -15.01 5.05
CA LEU A 7 -44.25 -15.24 6.23
C LEU A 7 -42.85 -15.79 5.84
N LEU A 8 -42.79 -16.70 4.89
CA LEU A 8 -41.51 -17.25 4.38
C LEU A 8 -40.70 -16.21 3.62
N LEU A 9 -41.34 -15.29 2.88
CA LEU A 9 -40.66 -14.20 2.18
C LEU A 9 -40.06 -13.17 3.15
N THR A 10 -40.70 -12.88 4.27
CA THR A 10 -40.18 -11.95 5.28
C THR A 10 -39.00 -12.54 6.05
N VAL A 11 -39.02 -13.85 6.33
CA VAL A 11 -37.90 -14.54 7.01
C VAL A 11 -36.71 -14.64 6.09
N ALA A 12 -36.87 -14.89 4.79
CA ALA A 12 -35.77 -14.94 3.82
C ALA A 12 -35.11 -13.57 3.62
N LEU A 13 -35.89 -12.48 3.66
CA LEU A 13 -35.35 -11.12 3.48
C LEU A 13 -34.57 -10.64 4.70
N SER A 14 -34.98 -11.06 5.92
CA SER A 14 -34.24 -10.73 7.14
C SER A 14 -32.94 -11.49 7.28
N ALA A 15 -32.83 -12.72 6.79
CA ALA A 15 -31.58 -13.50 6.77
C ALA A 15 -30.54 -12.93 5.81
N PHE A 16 -30.99 -12.29 4.71
CA PHE A 16 -30.07 -11.67 3.75
C PHE A 16 -29.43 -10.37 4.28
N CYS A 17 -30.14 -9.61 5.12
CA CYS A 17 -29.57 -8.40 5.75
C CYS A 17 -28.52 -8.71 6.81
N LEU A 18 -28.57 -9.87 7.49
CA LEU A 18 -27.58 -10.28 8.47
C LEU A 18 -26.27 -10.73 7.82
N ALA A 19 -26.31 -11.29 6.61
CA ALA A 19 -25.11 -11.70 5.88
C ALA A 19 -24.29 -10.51 5.33
N ALA A 20 -24.94 -9.40 4.97
CA ALA A 20 -24.26 -8.19 4.48
C ALA A 20 -23.50 -7.44 5.58
N GLY A 21 -23.95 -7.52 6.85
CA GLY A 21 -23.27 -6.92 7.99
C GLY A 21 -21.99 -7.65 8.40
N ALA A 22 -21.92 -8.95 8.21
CA ALA A 22 -20.76 -9.77 8.59
C ALA A 22 -19.55 -9.56 7.68
N GLN A 23 -19.76 -9.24 6.41
CA GLN A 23 -18.65 -9.00 5.45
C GLN A 23 -17.93 -7.67 5.70
N ASN A 24 -18.64 -6.64 6.13
CA ASN A 24 -18.03 -5.34 6.46
C ASN A 24 -17.16 -5.40 7.74
N ASN A 25 -17.54 -6.24 8.70
CA ASN A 25 -16.78 -6.40 9.93
C ASN A 25 -15.46 -7.16 9.70
N ALA A 26 -15.44 -8.17 8.83
CA ALA A 26 -14.24 -8.96 8.54
C ALA A 26 -13.16 -8.13 7.83
N ALA A 27 -13.53 -7.25 6.90
CA ALA A 27 -12.58 -6.37 6.21
C ALA A 27 -12.02 -5.30 7.15
N GLY A 28 -12.85 -4.73 8.04
CA GLY A 28 -12.41 -3.76 9.05
C GLY A 28 -11.48 -4.39 10.08
N ASP A 29 -11.75 -5.61 10.52
CA ASP A 29 -10.91 -6.35 11.46
C ASP A 29 -9.54 -6.71 10.84
N TRP A 30 -9.50 -7.13 9.58
CA TRP A 30 -8.25 -7.41 8.87
C TRP A 30 -7.37 -6.16 8.74
N MET A 31 -7.94 -5.03 8.35
CA MET A 31 -7.20 -3.76 8.23
C MET A 31 -6.65 -3.29 9.58
N SER A 32 -7.43 -3.44 10.64
CA SER A 32 -7.01 -3.11 12.00
C SER A 32 -5.84 -3.98 12.47
N ARG A 33 -5.90 -5.28 12.23
CA ARG A 33 -4.80 -6.22 12.54
C ARG A 33 -3.53 -5.90 11.76
N MET A 34 -3.66 -5.64 10.47
CA MET A 34 -2.53 -5.24 9.62
C MET A 34 -1.84 -3.98 10.12
N ARG A 35 -2.63 -2.99 10.55
CA ARG A 35 -2.10 -1.75 11.10
C ARG A 35 -1.36 -2.01 12.43
N SER A 36 -1.94 -2.81 13.31
CA SER A 36 -1.32 -3.18 14.59
C SER A 36 -0.03 -3.96 14.37
N GLU A 37 -0.01 -4.90 13.43
CA GLU A 37 1.18 -5.67 13.05
C GLU A 37 2.28 -4.74 12.50
N LYS A 38 1.92 -3.77 11.64
CA LYS A 38 2.86 -2.78 11.10
C LYS A 38 3.48 -1.94 12.21
N ILE A 39 2.67 -1.41 13.13
CA ILE A 39 3.14 -0.59 14.25
C ILE A 39 4.10 -1.37 15.14
N ALA A 40 3.75 -2.61 15.52
CA ALA A 40 4.61 -3.45 16.34
C ALA A 40 5.94 -3.75 15.64
N PHE A 41 5.89 -4.11 14.36
CA PHE A 41 7.07 -4.40 13.55
C PHE A 41 7.99 -3.17 13.43
N LEU A 42 7.45 -2.01 13.06
CA LEU A 42 8.23 -0.78 12.92
C LEU A 42 8.83 -0.34 14.25
N THR A 43 8.08 -0.43 15.36
CA THR A 43 8.60 -0.08 16.71
C THR A 43 9.82 -0.91 17.06
N ALA A 44 9.78 -2.21 16.80
CA ALA A 44 10.88 -3.13 17.09
C ALA A 44 12.10 -2.87 16.18
N GLU A 45 11.88 -2.70 14.88
CA GLU A 45 12.96 -2.51 13.90
C GLU A 45 13.68 -1.16 14.06
N ILE A 46 12.95 -0.11 14.37
CA ILE A 46 13.52 1.24 14.58
C ILE A 46 14.21 1.32 15.96
N GLY A 47 13.75 0.56 16.94
CA GLY A 47 14.22 0.60 18.33
C GLY A 47 13.80 1.90 19.02
N LEU A 48 12.51 2.30 18.87
CA LEU A 48 11.98 3.48 19.55
C LEU A 48 11.91 3.26 21.06
N THR A 49 12.36 4.27 21.83
CA THR A 49 12.03 4.33 23.26
C THR A 49 10.57 4.75 23.44
N PRO A 50 9.97 4.54 24.65
CA PRO A 50 8.61 5.02 24.90
C PRO A 50 8.43 6.52 24.69
N GLU A 51 9.42 7.33 25.05
CA GLU A 51 9.42 8.79 24.88
C GLU A 51 9.47 9.20 23.42
N GLU A 52 10.37 8.57 22.64
CA GLU A 52 10.44 8.79 21.19
C GLU A 52 9.15 8.36 20.50
N ALA A 53 8.57 7.24 20.88
CA ALA A 53 7.33 6.74 20.29
C ALA A 53 6.16 7.72 20.48
N GLN A 54 6.06 8.38 21.63
CA GLN A 54 5.00 9.35 21.92
C GLN A 54 5.01 10.54 20.95
N VAL A 55 6.19 11.02 20.54
CA VAL A 55 6.33 12.16 19.62
C VAL A 55 6.43 11.75 18.15
N PHE A 56 6.95 10.56 17.88
CA PHE A 56 7.11 10.04 16.52
C PHE A 56 5.78 9.62 15.89
N TRP A 57 4.95 8.82 16.58
CA TRP A 57 3.74 8.25 16.00
C TRP A 57 2.72 9.28 15.51
N PRO A 58 2.49 10.42 16.18
CA PRO A 58 1.61 11.46 15.62
C PRO A 58 2.09 12.00 14.26
N ILE A 59 3.41 12.18 14.10
CA ILE A 59 4.00 12.65 12.83
C ILE A 59 3.87 11.57 11.76
N TYR A 60 4.18 10.33 12.11
CA TYR A 60 4.06 9.18 11.22
C TYR A 60 2.62 8.96 10.73
N ASN A 61 1.64 8.97 11.63
CA ASN A 61 0.24 8.83 11.29
C ASN A 61 -0.26 9.95 10.36
N LYS A 62 0.26 11.17 10.52
CA LYS A 62 -0.04 12.29 9.62
C LYS A 62 0.55 12.06 8.23
N ALA A 63 1.79 11.59 8.13
CA ALA A 63 2.42 11.23 6.87
C ALA A 63 1.64 10.13 6.15
N GLU A 64 1.29 9.06 6.85
CA GLU A 64 0.52 7.94 6.31
C GLU A 64 -0.86 8.36 5.81
N ALA A 65 -1.53 9.29 6.50
CA ALA A 65 -2.79 9.86 6.05
C ALA A 65 -2.63 10.69 4.76
N GLU A 66 -1.58 11.52 4.67
CA GLU A 66 -1.28 12.30 3.46
C GLU A 66 -0.91 11.38 2.27
N GLU A 67 -0.12 10.33 2.50
CA GLU A 67 0.22 9.33 1.48
C GLU A 67 -1.03 8.61 0.97
N THR A 68 -1.91 8.19 1.87
CA THR A 68 -3.17 7.55 1.52
C THR A 68 -4.06 8.47 0.69
N ALA A 69 -4.18 9.74 1.08
CA ALA A 69 -4.97 10.72 0.33
C ALA A 69 -4.39 10.96 -1.07
N ALA A 70 -3.07 11.12 -1.19
CA ALA A 70 -2.39 11.32 -2.46
C ALA A 70 -2.49 10.08 -3.37
N PHE A 71 -2.38 8.88 -2.81
CA PHE A 71 -2.58 7.63 -3.54
C PHE A 71 -4.00 7.52 -4.10
N ASN A 72 -5.02 7.86 -3.30
CA ASN A 72 -6.41 7.85 -3.74
C ASN A 72 -6.66 8.88 -4.86
N GLU A 73 -6.06 10.06 -4.77
CA GLU A 73 -6.15 11.08 -5.83
C GLU A 73 -5.46 10.59 -7.12
N THR A 74 -4.28 9.99 -7.02
CA THR A 74 -3.58 9.39 -8.17
C THR A 74 -4.43 8.31 -8.83
N ARG A 75 -5.07 7.44 -8.05
CA ARG A 75 -5.99 6.42 -8.59
C ARG A 75 -7.19 7.02 -9.30
N LYS A 76 -7.77 8.09 -8.75
CA LYS A 76 -8.88 8.81 -9.35
C LYS A 76 -8.49 9.44 -10.68
N CYS A 77 -7.35 10.15 -10.74
CA CYS A 77 -6.82 10.72 -11.98
C CYS A 77 -6.51 9.64 -13.02
N PHE A 78 -5.93 8.51 -12.60
CA PHE A 78 -5.70 7.37 -13.49
C PHE A 78 -7.00 6.80 -14.06
N GLY A 79 -8.03 6.64 -13.23
CA GLY A 79 -9.34 6.17 -13.67
C GLY A 79 -9.97 7.09 -14.71
N ALA A 80 -9.95 8.41 -14.46
CA ALA A 80 -10.47 9.41 -15.39
C ALA A 80 -9.72 9.42 -16.74
N LEU A 81 -8.39 9.33 -16.70
CA LEU A 81 -7.55 9.24 -17.90
C LEU A 81 -7.87 7.96 -18.69
N ASN A 82 -7.93 6.81 -18.03
CA ASN A 82 -8.25 5.54 -18.67
C ASN A 82 -9.64 5.56 -19.32
N GLU A 83 -10.63 6.10 -18.63
CA GLU A 83 -11.99 6.25 -19.18
C GLU A 83 -12.02 7.15 -20.41
N ALA A 84 -11.33 8.29 -20.37
CA ALA A 84 -11.27 9.22 -21.49
C ALA A 84 -10.63 8.58 -22.75
N VAL A 85 -9.59 7.76 -22.55
CA VAL A 85 -8.96 7.02 -23.66
C VAL A 85 -9.91 5.97 -24.23
N GLN A 86 -10.60 5.20 -23.37
CA GLN A 86 -11.56 4.18 -23.82
C GLN A 86 -12.75 4.80 -24.57
N GLN A 87 -13.25 5.94 -24.10
CA GLN A 87 -14.34 6.68 -24.73
C GLN A 87 -13.91 7.50 -25.95
N LYS A 88 -12.62 7.46 -26.33
CA LYS A 88 -12.06 8.23 -27.45
C LYS A 88 -12.38 9.73 -27.35
N LYS A 89 -12.25 10.30 -26.15
CA LYS A 89 -12.43 11.73 -25.91
C LYS A 89 -11.49 12.59 -26.76
N SER A 90 -11.71 13.89 -26.81
CA SER A 90 -10.88 14.81 -27.56
C SER A 90 -9.42 14.77 -27.11
N GLN A 91 -8.48 15.05 -28.02
CA GLN A 91 -7.04 15.12 -27.70
C GLN A 91 -6.74 16.14 -26.60
N SER A 92 -7.46 17.26 -26.58
CA SER A 92 -7.33 18.29 -25.55
C SER A 92 -7.75 17.77 -24.17
N GLU A 93 -8.85 17.01 -24.09
CA GLU A 93 -9.34 16.44 -22.83
C GLU A 93 -8.40 15.35 -22.32
N ILE A 94 -7.94 14.46 -23.19
CA ILE A 94 -6.96 13.42 -22.84
C ILE A 94 -5.64 14.06 -22.36
N SER A 95 -5.14 15.10 -23.06
CA SER A 95 -3.93 15.80 -22.65
C SER A 95 -4.06 16.44 -21.27
N LYS A 96 -5.19 17.09 -21.00
CA LYS A 96 -5.46 17.66 -19.65
C LYS A 96 -5.43 16.57 -18.57
N LEU A 97 -6.14 15.46 -18.76
CA LEU A 97 -6.20 14.37 -17.78
C LEU A 97 -4.85 13.68 -17.60
N LEU A 98 -4.01 13.62 -18.63
CA LEU A 98 -2.64 13.13 -18.52
C LEU A 98 -1.79 14.05 -17.63
N HIS A 99 -1.91 15.37 -17.77
CA HIS A 99 -1.23 16.32 -16.90
C HIS A 99 -1.73 16.23 -15.46
N ASP A 100 -3.03 16.11 -15.24
CA ASP A 100 -3.62 15.94 -13.92
C ASP A 100 -3.07 14.67 -13.24
N TYR A 101 -3.03 13.54 -13.97
CA TYR A 101 -2.47 12.29 -13.49
C TYR A 101 -0.97 12.39 -13.14
N THR A 102 -0.15 12.95 -14.05
CA THR A 102 1.29 13.08 -13.81
C THR A 102 1.60 14.00 -12.63
N THR A 103 0.82 15.07 -12.46
CA THR A 103 0.91 15.96 -11.30
C THR A 103 0.58 15.23 -9.99
N ALA A 104 -0.49 14.44 -9.97
CA ALA A 104 -0.87 13.65 -8.82
C ALA A 104 0.22 12.61 -8.45
N VAL A 105 0.83 11.94 -9.44
CA VAL A 105 1.96 11.01 -9.23
C VAL A 105 3.15 11.73 -8.59
N THR A 106 3.57 12.86 -9.14
CA THR A 106 4.70 13.65 -8.62
C THR A 106 4.47 14.10 -7.18
N ARG A 107 3.24 14.57 -6.88
CA ARG A 107 2.86 14.97 -5.52
C ARG A 107 2.94 13.78 -4.55
N SER A 108 2.43 12.62 -4.94
CA SER A 108 2.46 11.41 -4.13
C SER A 108 3.90 10.98 -3.79
N GLN A 109 4.81 11.03 -4.77
CA GLN A 109 6.21 10.69 -4.57
C GLN A 109 6.97 11.63 -3.64
N GLY A 110 6.56 12.91 -3.56
CA GLY A 110 7.22 13.91 -2.73
C GLY A 110 6.86 13.85 -1.24
N ILE A 111 5.83 13.11 -0.84
CA ILE A 111 5.34 13.13 0.56
C ILE A 111 6.37 12.56 1.52
N GLN A 112 6.97 11.42 1.22
CA GLN A 112 7.97 10.80 2.09
C GLN A 112 9.16 11.74 2.33
N ALA A 113 9.70 12.35 1.27
CA ALA A 113 10.81 13.30 1.39
C ALA A 113 10.46 14.51 2.29
N LYS A 114 9.23 15.01 2.21
CA LYS A 114 8.72 16.09 3.07
C LYS A 114 8.78 15.73 4.56
N TYR A 115 8.54 14.46 4.91
CA TYR A 115 8.48 14.04 6.31
C TYR A 115 9.83 13.64 6.91
N VAL A 116 10.88 13.36 6.13
CA VAL A 116 12.22 13.05 6.64
C VAL A 116 12.68 14.09 7.66
N SER A 117 12.65 15.39 7.31
CA SER A 117 13.08 16.47 8.19
C SER A 117 12.20 16.64 9.45
N GLN A 118 10.97 16.13 9.43
CA GLN A 118 10.11 16.15 10.61
C GLN A 118 10.44 14.98 11.55
N TYR A 119 10.76 13.80 11.00
CA TYR A 119 11.22 12.64 11.78
C TYR A 119 12.57 12.92 12.45
N GLU A 120 13.53 13.54 11.73
CA GLU A 120 14.86 13.88 12.27
C GLU A 120 14.83 14.88 13.42
N LYS A 121 13.72 15.61 13.63
CA LYS A 121 13.54 16.47 14.80
C LYS A 121 13.20 15.71 16.09
N VAL A 122 12.72 14.48 15.97
CA VAL A 122 12.19 13.72 17.11
C VAL A 122 12.92 12.40 17.35
N ILE A 123 13.60 11.85 16.34
CA ILE A 123 14.43 10.65 16.42
C ILE A 123 15.72 10.85 15.63
N SER A 124 16.74 10.06 15.90
CA SER A 124 18.02 10.16 15.19
C SER A 124 17.92 9.81 13.69
N ALA A 125 18.80 10.37 12.86
CA ALA A 125 18.87 10.05 11.44
C ALA A 125 19.05 8.54 11.17
N GLU A 126 19.78 7.81 12.04
CA GLU A 126 19.90 6.35 11.98
C GLU A 126 18.53 5.67 12.12
N LYS A 127 17.71 6.12 13.09
CA LYS A 127 16.36 5.60 13.30
C LYS A 127 15.42 5.94 12.14
N VAL A 128 15.57 7.12 11.56
CA VAL A 128 14.84 7.48 10.32
C VAL A 128 15.23 6.54 9.18
N ALA A 129 16.50 6.26 8.97
CA ALA A 129 16.95 5.29 7.97
C ALA A 129 16.39 3.88 8.23
N LYS A 130 16.39 3.43 9.50
CA LYS A 130 15.77 2.16 9.89
C LYS A 130 14.27 2.12 9.60
N LEU A 131 13.54 3.23 9.79
CA LEU A 131 12.12 3.35 9.42
C LEU A 131 11.91 3.00 7.94
N PHE A 132 12.62 3.66 7.03
CA PHE A 132 12.47 3.42 5.59
C PHE A 132 12.81 1.98 5.20
N LEU A 133 13.89 1.42 5.76
CA LEU A 133 14.27 0.03 5.53
C LEU A 133 13.23 -0.96 6.08
N ALA A 134 12.65 -0.66 7.24
CA ALA A 134 11.63 -1.49 7.86
C ALA A 134 10.31 -1.44 7.08
N GLU A 135 9.88 -0.27 6.60
CA GLU A 135 8.69 -0.15 5.75
C GLU A 135 8.82 -0.95 4.46
N GLU A 136 9.99 -0.90 3.82
CA GLU A 136 10.25 -1.69 2.61
C GLU A 136 10.19 -3.20 2.90
N ARG A 137 10.81 -3.64 4.00
CA ARG A 137 10.74 -5.05 4.44
C ARG A 137 9.31 -5.47 4.76
N PHE A 138 8.56 -4.65 5.47
CA PHE A 138 7.15 -4.95 5.79
C PHE A 138 6.31 -5.09 4.52
N ARG A 139 6.45 -4.15 3.58
CA ARG A 139 5.76 -4.18 2.29
C ARG A 139 6.08 -5.46 1.49
N ASN A 140 7.36 -5.81 1.39
CA ASN A 140 7.79 -7.00 0.67
C ASN A 140 7.24 -8.29 1.32
N ASN A 141 7.24 -8.36 2.65
CA ASN A 141 6.65 -9.49 3.37
C ASN A 141 5.15 -9.62 3.10
N GLN A 142 4.40 -8.50 3.04
CA GLN A 142 2.98 -8.53 2.71
C GLN A 142 2.73 -8.99 1.27
N ILE A 143 3.52 -8.54 0.30
CA ILE A 143 3.42 -8.98 -1.08
C ILE A 143 3.69 -10.49 -1.18
N MET A 144 4.71 -11.01 -0.53
CA MET A 144 5.01 -12.43 -0.50
C MET A 144 3.88 -13.26 0.14
N ARG A 145 3.27 -12.76 1.23
CA ARG A 145 2.10 -13.42 1.85
C ARG A 145 0.91 -13.50 0.89
N LEU A 146 0.66 -12.44 0.11
CA LEU A 146 -0.43 -12.41 -0.86
C LEU A 146 -0.17 -13.29 -2.09
N GLN A 147 1.09 -13.40 -2.52
CA GLN A 147 1.48 -14.21 -3.68
C GLN A 147 1.67 -15.69 -3.35
N GLY A 148 2.07 -15.98 -2.10
CA GLY A 148 2.39 -17.34 -1.65
C GLY A 148 1.21 -18.14 -1.12
N GLY A 149 -0.04 -17.75 -1.28
CA GLY A 149 -1.33 -18.42 -1.04
C GLY A 149 -1.39 -19.72 -0.23
N GLY A 150 -0.47 -19.96 0.71
CA GLY A 150 -0.40 -21.12 1.55
C GLY A 150 0.13 -20.78 2.92
N PHE A 151 -0.78 -20.44 3.83
CA PHE A 151 -0.50 -20.29 5.24
C PHE A 151 -0.11 -21.68 5.81
N ASN A 152 1.19 -21.98 5.81
CA ASN A 152 1.70 -23.01 6.70
C ASN A 152 2.25 -22.32 7.95
N SER A 153 1.40 -22.21 8.95
CA SER A 153 1.78 -21.74 10.27
C SER A 153 2.62 -22.83 10.96
N ASN A 154 3.92 -22.80 10.73
CA ASN A 154 4.82 -23.43 11.69
C ASN A 154 6.06 -22.56 11.87
N GLY A 155 6.20 -22.01 13.07
CA GLY A 155 7.28 -21.15 13.45
C GLY A 155 8.63 -21.83 13.32
N GLY A 156 9.63 -21.05 12.88
CA GLY A 156 11.01 -21.52 12.83
C GLY A 156 11.89 -20.40 12.29
N TYR A 157 12.49 -19.63 13.16
CA TYR A 157 13.70 -18.89 12.85
C TYR A 157 14.77 -19.92 12.44
N GLY A 158 15.06 -20.02 11.17
CA GLY A 158 16.08 -20.89 10.62
C GLY A 158 16.77 -20.23 9.44
N ASN A 159 17.91 -19.60 9.71
CA ASN A 159 18.91 -19.22 8.75
C ASN A 159 19.42 -20.49 8.03
N ASN A 160 19.24 -20.60 6.70
CA ASN A 160 20.20 -21.28 5.84
C ASN A 160 19.87 -21.05 4.36
N GLY A 161 20.91 -20.71 3.60
CA GLY A 161 20.88 -20.37 2.20
C GLY A 161 20.74 -21.55 1.24
N ALA A 162 20.70 -21.18 0.02
CA ALA A 162 20.95 -21.86 -1.25
C ALA A 162 19.74 -22.02 -2.18
N GLY A 163 19.71 -21.17 -3.20
CA GLY A 163 19.56 -21.56 -4.60
C GLY A 163 18.23 -22.13 -5.07
N SER A 164 17.41 -21.30 -5.69
CA SER A 164 16.74 -21.72 -6.93
C SER A 164 16.34 -20.52 -7.77
N ARG A 165 16.98 -20.41 -8.94
CA ARG A 165 16.57 -19.51 -10.02
C ARG A 165 15.34 -20.08 -10.68
N ASN A 166 14.21 -19.37 -10.67
CA ASN A 166 13.32 -19.34 -11.85
C ASN A 166 12.28 -18.21 -11.74
N GLY A 167 12.33 -17.30 -12.69
CA GLY A 167 11.26 -16.68 -13.42
C GLY A 167 10.20 -15.89 -12.67
N MET A 168 10.45 -14.61 -12.34
CA MET A 168 9.39 -13.65 -12.10
C MET A 168 9.53 -12.46 -13.02
N ARG A 169 8.61 -12.38 -14.00
CA ARG A 169 8.37 -11.14 -14.74
C ARG A 169 7.64 -10.18 -13.79
N GLY A 170 8.40 -9.31 -13.16
CA GLY A 170 7.86 -8.24 -12.33
C GLY A 170 7.25 -7.15 -13.20
N PHE A 171 6.12 -6.62 -12.76
CA PHE A 171 5.67 -5.29 -13.14
C PHE A 171 6.67 -4.29 -12.52
N GLY A 172 7.77 -4.05 -13.24
CA GLY A 172 8.75 -3.04 -12.89
C GLY A 172 8.39 -1.74 -13.60
N PHE A 173 8.29 -0.66 -12.86
CA PHE A 173 8.47 0.67 -13.40
C PHE A 173 9.83 0.74 -14.12
N PRO A 174 9.94 1.38 -15.29
CA PRO A 174 11.22 1.48 -15.98
C PRO A 174 12.14 2.43 -15.21
N GLY A 175 13.01 1.87 -14.38
CA GLY A 175 14.16 2.56 -13.83
C GLY A 175 15.18 2.82 -14.94
N ARG A 176 15.54 4.07 -15.10
CA ARG A 176 16.54 4.59 -16.03
C ARG A 176 17.86 3.87 -15.80
N ASN A 177 18.37 3.22 -16.84
CA ASN A 177 19.67 2.57 -16.86
C ASN A 177 20.77 3.64 -17.08
N PRO A 178 21.74 3.89 -16.16
CA PRO A 178 22.89 4.73 -16.45
C PRO A 178 24.05 3.83 -16.87
N GLY A 179 24.35 3.75 -18.15
CA GLY A 179 25.59 3.10 -18.58
C GLY A 179 25.59 2.59 -20.01
N GLN A 180 25.66 3.48 -20.98
CA GLN A 180 26.35 3.23 -22.25
C GLN A 180 27.15 4.48 -22.60
N GLN A 181 28.36 4.55 -22.08
CA GLN A 181 29.40 5.38 -22.67
C GLN A 181 30.12 4.55 -23.71
N GLY A 182 30.29 5.20 -24.84
CA GLY A 182 30.78 4.72 -26.11
C GLY A 182 32.12 3.99 -26.13
N GLN A 183 32.25 3.20 -27.16
CA GLN A 183 33.49 2.90 -27.81
C GLN A 183 33.23 3.00 -29.30
N ASP A 184 33.46 4.20 -29.82
CA ASP A 184 33.82 4.36 -31.21
C ASP A 184 35.35 4.38 -31.30
N LYS A 185 35.90 3.37 -31.92
CA LYS A 185 37.26 3.35 -32.49
C LYS A 185 37.14 2.98 -33.95
N ASN A 186 37.72 3.87 -34.73
CA ASN A 186 38.13 3.85 -36.16
C ASN A 186 37.03 4.21 -37.14
#